data_1aa7a83c842f5c8e53346250a3a21c7b
#
_entry.id   1aa7a83c842f5c8e53346250a3a21c7b
#
_cell.length_a   1.000
_cell.length_b   1.000
_cell.length_c   1.000
_cell.angle_alpha   90.00
_cell.angle_beta   90.00
_cell.angle_gamma   90.00
#
_symmetry.space_group_name_H-M   'P 1'
#
loop_
_entity.id
_entity.type
_entity.pdbx_description
1 polymer ?
#
loop_
_entity_poly.entity_id
_entity_poly.type
_entity_poly.pdbx_seq_one_letter_code
_entity_poly.pdbx_strand_id
1 'polypeptide(L)'
;TNAMEAARRRVGRFIGAPRPATEIVFTKNATESLNLVARAWGGANLGPGDAILLTQLEHHANIVPWFQLQAEKGFEIRWIPLTADARLDLTDLPRLLDGVKAVGLTAMSNVTGTLTPVAEITAAAHAAGAVVVLDACQYVPHLATDVRALGVDFAAFSGHKMLGPTGIGVLWGREELLDAMPPFLGGGGMILDVRLDGFKPADLPAKFEAGTPPIAETVGLHAAIDYLDHLGMDAVRRHEVELTAYAMRTLTERLGPQLTIHGPAEPAGRGGV
;
A
#
# COMPACT_ATOMS: atom_id res chain seq x y z
N THR A 1 -9.34 -19.49 -11.92
CA THR A 1 -8.64 -20.67 -12.48
C THR A 1 -7.47 -21.07 -11.61
N ASN A 2 -6.99 -22.33 -11.73
CA ASN A 2 -5.89 -22.85 -10.90
C ASN A 2 -4.62 -21.98 -10.98
N ALA A 3 -4.29 -21.44 -12.15
CA ALA A 3 -3.12 -20.57 -12.32
C ALA A 3 -3.25 -19.24 -11.56
N MET A 4 -4.43 -18.63 -11.59
CA MET A 4 -4.70 -17.39 -10.85
C MET A 4 -4.62 -17.62 -9.33
N GLU A 5 -5.19 -18.72 -8.84
CA GLU A 5 -5.11 -19.07 -7.42
C GLU A 5 -3.68 -19.46 -6.97
N ALA A 6 -2.90 -20.06 -7.86
CA ALA A 6 -1.48 -20.29 -7.62
C ALA A 6 -0.72 -18.96 -7.49
N ALA A 7 -1.03 -17.98 -8.34
CA ALA A 7 -0.46 -16.64 -8.26
C ALA A 7 -0.87 -15.91 -6.97
N ARG A 8 -2.14 -16.02 -6.55
CA ARG A 8 -2.63 -15.47 -5.29
C ARG A 8 -1.83 -15.99 -4.09
N ARG A 9 -1.66 -17.30 -4.01
CA ARG A 9 -0.82 -17.92 -2.97
C ARG A 9 0.64 -17.49 -3.06
N ARG A 10 1.14 -17.26 -4.28
CA ARG A 10 2.52 -16.83 -4.52
C ARG A 10 2.75 -15.41 -4.03
N VAL A 11 1.85 -14.50 -4.37
CA VAL A 11 1.82 -13.11 -3.85
C VAL A 11 1.80 -13.12 -2.33
N GLY A 12 0.87 -13.87 -1.73
CA GLY A 12 0.75 -13.92 -0.27
C GLY A 12 2.02 -14.39 0.42
N ARG A 13 2.68 -15.44 -0.11
CA ARG A 13 3.98 -15.88 0.44
C ARG A 13 5.07 -14.81 0.31
N PHE A 14 5.10 -14.09 -0.80
CA PHE A 14 6.10 -13.05 -1.05
C PHE A 14 6.03 -11.89 -0.05
N ILE A 15 4.84 -11.56 0.41
CA ILE A 15 4.62 -10.46 1.39
C ILE A 15 4.31 -10.95 2.81
N GLY A 16 4.46 -12.24 3.09
CA GLY A 16 4.21 -12.80 4.43
C GLY A 16 2.74 -12.83 4.87
N ALA A 17 1.78 -12.82 3.93
CA ALA A 17 0.35 -12.90 4.25
C ALA A 17 -0.03 -14.25 4.86
N PRO A 18 -0.72 -14.30 6.02
CA PRO A 18 -1.04 -15.56 6.69
C PRO A 18 -2.10 -16.38 5.98
N ARG A 19 -3.08 -15.75 5.34
CA ARG A 19 -4.23 -16.39 4.67
C ARG A 19 -4.40 -15.87 3.23
N PRO A 20 -3.46 -16.18 2.30
CA PRO A 20 -3.47 -15.63 0.96
C PRO A 20 -4.79 -15.83 0.19
N ALA A 21 -5.52 -16.91 0.47
CA ALA A 21 -6.75 -17.25 -0.23
C ALA A 21 -7.89 -16.25 0.02
N THR A 22 -7.88 -15.56 1.16
CA THR A 22 -8.92 -14.62 1.58
C THR A 22 -8.40 -13.19 1.73
N GLU A 23 -7.11 -13.02 2.01
CA GLU A 23 -6.50 -11.72 2.29
C GLU A 23 -5.92 -11.00 1.06
N ILE A 24 -5.74 -11.71 -0.08
CA ILE A 24 -5.23 -11.11 -1.32
C ILE A 24 -6.38 -10.85 -2.27
N VAL A 25 -6.57 -9.59 -2.64
CA VAL A 25 -7.52 -9.14 -3.65
C VAL A 25 -6.74 -8.60 -4.85
N PHE A 26 -7.04 -9.10 -6.05
CA PHE A 26 -6.47 -8.56 -7.28
C PHE A 26 -7.26 -7.36 -7.77
N THR A 27 -6.54 -6.31 -8.10
CA THR A 27 -7.06 -5.06 -8.67
C THR A 27 -6.28 -4.74 -9.94
N LYS A 28 -6.61 -3.68 -10.65
CA LYS A 28 -5.82 -3.29 -11.83
C LYS A 28 -4.51 -2.56 -11.48
N ASN A 29 -4.40 -1.99 -10.29
CA ASN A 29 -3.20 -1.32 -9.76
C ASN A 29 -3.44 -0.90 -8.31
N ALA A 30 -2.39 -0.40 -7.61
CA ALA A 30 -2.51 0.11 -6.24
C ALA A 30 -3.47 1.29 -6.10
N THR A 31 -3.64 2.13 -7.13
CA THR A 31 -4.60 3.22 -7.09
C THR A 31 -6.02 2.67 -6.89
N GLU A 32 -6.40 1.62 -7.62
CA GLU A 32 -7.70 0.97 -7.41
C GLU A 32 -7.79 0.32 -6.03
N SER A 33 -6.71 -0.33 -5.55
CA SER A 33 -6.65 -0.90 -4.20
C SER A 33 -6.91 0.14 -3.11
N LEU A 34 -6.25 1.29 -3.19
CA LEU A 34 -6.41 2.40 -2.23
C LEU A 34 -7.80 3.05 -2.32
N ASN A 35 -8.36 3.19 -3.55
CA ASN A 35 -9.74 3.62 -3.73
C ASN A 35 -10.73 2.60 -3.12
N LEU A 36 -10.50 1.30 -3.28
CA LEU A 36 -11.32 0.26 -2.68
C LEU A 36 -11.36 0.43 -1.15
N VAL A 37 -10.20 0.57 -0.50
CA VAL A 37 -10.15 0.78 0.96
C VAL A 37 -10.85 2.07 1.35
N ALA A 38 -10.54 3.19 0.70
CA ALA A 38 -11.17 4.47 1.00
C ALA A 38 -12.69 4.42 0.84
N ARG A 39 -13.20 3.86 -0.26
CA ARG A 39 -14.63 3.82 -0.55
C ARG A 39 -15.39 2.78 0.25
N ALA A 40 -14.86 1.56 0.38
CA ALA A 40 -15.57 0.48 1.09
C ALA A 40 -15.35 0.59 2.61
N TRP A 41 -14.10 0.58 3.08
CA TRP A 41 -13.84 0.70 4.52
C TRP A 41 -14.16 2.11 5.03
N GLY A 42 -13.59 3.15 4.42
CA GLY A 42 -13.79 4.54 4.84
C GLY A 42 -15.25 4.96 4.71
N GLY A 43 -15.93 4.59 3.61
CA GLY A 43 -17.34 4.87 3.41
C GLY A 43 -18.27 4.30 4.48
N ALA A 44 -17.91 3.15 5.08
CA ALA A 44 -18.67 2.48 6.13
C ALA A 44 -18.31 2.98 7.55
N ASN A 45 -17.09 3.50 7.77
CA ASN A 45 -16.56 3.74 9.11
C ASN A 45 -16.27 5.22 9.42
N LEU A 46 -16.35 6.13 8.43
CA LEU A 46 -16.04 7.55 8.62
C LEU A 46 -17.26 8.44 8.48
N GLY A 47 -17.33 9.48 9.32
CA GLY A 47 -18.36 10.50 9.32
C GLY A 47 -17.91 11.79 10.01
N PRO A 48 -18.84 12.77 10.20
CA PRO A 48 -18.54 14.01 10.89
C PRO A 48 -18.03 13.75 12.32
N GLY A 49 -16.93 14.40 12.68
CA GLY A 49 -16.27 14.23 13.99
C GLY A 49 -15.17 13.20 14.02
N ASP A 50 -15.05 12.33 13.00
CA ASP A 50 -13.92 11.44 12.83
C ASP A 50 -12.75 12.15 12.14
N ALA A 51 -11.54 11.59 12.24
CA ALA A 51 -10.36 12.06 11.53
C ALA A 51 -9.60 10.90 10.89
N ILE A 52 -8.89 11.20 9.81
CA ILE A 52 -7.81 10.37 9.26
C ILE A 52 -6.49 11.13 9.31
N LEU A 53 -5.40 10.40 9.36
CA LEU A 53 -4.04 10.96 9.36
C LEU A 53 -3.32 10.50 8.10
N LEU A 54 -2.83 11.44 7.30
CA LEU A 54 -1.98 11.19 6.12
C LEU A 54 -0.59 11.77 6.36
N THR A 55 0.36 11.45 5.48
CA THR A 55 1.69 12.06 5.53
C THR A 55 1.92 12.98 4.33
N GLN A 56 2.83 13.94 4.48
CA GLN A 56 3.24 14.80 3.35
C GLN A 56 4.13 14.07 2.32
N LEU A 57 4.47 12.79 2.56
CA LEU A 57 5.20 11.93 1.61
C LEU A 57 4.28 11.13 0.68
N GLU A 58 2.95 11.17 0.90
CA GLU A 58 2.03 10.30 0.17
C GLU A 58 2.02 10.55 -1.34
N HIS A 59 1.93 9.48 -2.10
CA HIS A 59 1.52 9.53 -3.49
C HIS A 59 0.05 9.95 -3.61
N HIS A 60 -0.32 10.66 -4.68
CA HIS A 60 -1.70 11.12 -4.92
C HIS A 60 -2.76 10.00 -4.82
N ALA A 61 -2.39 8.76 -5.13
CA ALA A 61 -3.28 7.61 -5.01
C ALA A 61 -3.74 7.34 -3.56
N ASN A 62 -2.94 7.76 -2.56
CA ASN A 62 -3.29 7.65 -1.14
C ASN A 62 -3.72 8.99 -0.52
N ILE A 63 -4.00 10.00 -1.35
CA ILE A 63 -4.52 11.31 -0.94
C ILE A 63 -5.90 11.56 -1.54
N VAL A 64 -5.99 11.51 -2.87
CA VAL A 64 -7.18 11.96 -3.61
C VAL A 64 -8.45 11.18 -3.26
N PRO A 65 -8.43 9.85 -3.09
CA PRO A 65 -9.62 9.11 -2.68
C PRO A 65 -10.19 9.57 -1.32
N TRP A 66 -9.29 9.95 -0.40
CA TRP A 66 -9.69 10.46 0.91
C TRP A 66 -10.30 11.87 0.82
N PHE A 67 -9.76 12.77 -0.03
CA PHE A 67 -10.39 14.06 -0.29
C PHE A 67 -11.79 13.92 -0.90
N GLN A 68 -11.95 12.99 -1.85
CA GLN A 68 -13.26 12.72 -2.43
C GLN A 68 -14.24 12.23 -1.37
N LEU A 69 -13.83 11.30 -0.53
CA LEU A 69 -14.67 10.77 0.54
C LEU A 69 -14.95 11.81 1.63
N GLN A 70 -13.96 12.65 1.97
CA GLN A 70 -14.13 13.76 2.91
C GLN A 70 -15.24 14.72 2.47
N ALA A 71 -15.27 15.06 1.18
CA ALA A 71 -16.31 15.94 0.63
C ALA A 71 -17.73 15.36 0.78
N GLU A 72 -17.84 14.03 0.81
CA GLU A 72 -19.12 13.33 0.98
C GLU A 72 -19.50 13.08 2.44
N LYS A 73 -18.50 12.82 3.31
CA LYS A 73 -18.70 12.30 4.67
C LYS A 73 -18.39 13.32 5.77
N GLY A 74 -17.61 14.38 5.50
CA GLY A 74 -17.35 15.48 6.43
C GLY A 74 -16.40 15.18 7.58
N PHE A 75 -15.55 14.15 7.48
CA PHE A 75 -14.49 13.89 8.46
C PHE A 75 -13.27 14.83 8.25
N GLU A 76 -12.37 14.91 9.22
CA GLU A 76 -11.14 15.71 9.15
C GLU A 76 -9.99 14.92 8.50
N ILE A 77 -9.13 15.61 7.73
CA ILE A 77 -7.83 15.08 7.28
C ILE A 77 -6.72 15.85 7.97
N ARG A 78 -5.87 15.13 8.72
CA ARG A 78 -4.66 15.66 9.38
C ARG A 78 -3.42 15.17 8.66
N TRP A 79 -2.28 15.85 8.91
CA TRP A 79 -1.04 15.59 8.21
C TRP A 79 0.13 15.43 9.17
N ILE A 80 0.94 14.38 8.95
CA ILE A 80 2.28 14.28 9.53
C ILE A 80 3.20 15.13 8.65
N PRO A 81 3.84 16.17 9.22
CA PRO A 81 4.73 17.04 8.47
C PRO A 81 6.08 16.38 8.18
N LEU A 82 6.93 17.08 7.41
CA LEU A 82 8.28 16.64 7.08
C LEU A 82 9.33 17.46 7.83
N THR A 83 10.42 16.81 8.15
CA THR A 83 11.68 17.44 8.54
C THR A 83 12.41 18.03 7.32
N ALA A 84 13.45 18.81 7.54
CA ALA A 84 14.23 19.44 6.46
C ALA A 84 14.89 18.43 5.50
N ASP A 85 15.18 17.21 5.96
CA ASP A 85 15.73 16.10 5.17
C ASP A 85 14.66 15.16 4.62
N ALA A 86 13.40 15.64 4.55
CA ALA A 86 12.24 14.92 4.02
C ALA A 86 11.95 13.57 4.72
N ARG A 87 12.17 13.48 6.03
CA ARG A 87 11.65 12.41 6.89
C ARG A 87 10.32 12.85 7.51
N LEU A 88 9.55 11.92 8.01
CA LEU A 88 8.35 12.25 8.80
C LEU A 88 8.76 12.85 10.16
N ASP A 89 8.19 13.99 10.50
CA ASP A 89 8.31 14.56 11.85
C ASP A 89 7.26 13.94 12.76
N LEU A 90 7.69 13.04 13.63
CA LEU A 90 6.83 12.30 14.55
C LEU A 90 6.70 12.95 15.92
N THR A 91 7.27 14.17 16.13
CA THR A 91 7.29 14.86 17.43
C THR A 91 5.88 14.99 18.01
N ASP A 92 4.91 15.36 17.19
CA ASP A 92 3.50 15.55 17.59
C ASP A 92 2.59 14.34 17.30
N LEU A 93 3.15 13.19 16.94
CA LEU A 93 2.36 12.03 16.52
C LEU A 93 1.24 11.64 17.50
N PRO A 94 1.46 11.61 18.82
CA PRO A 94 0.38 11.27 19.77
C PRO A 94 -0.80 12.24 19.68
N ARG A 95 -0.55 13.55 19.52
CA ARG A 95 -1.60 14.57 19.37
C ARG A 95 -2.32 14.45 18.03
N LEU A 96 -1.58 14.16 16.96
CA LEU A 96 -2.15 13.99 15.62
C LEU A 96 -3.06 12.76 15.53
N LEU A 97 -2.80 11.72 16.32
CA LEU A 97 -3.58 10.47 16.36
C LEU A 97 -4.86 10.57 17.22
N ASP A 98 -5.05 11.63 18.00
CA ASP A 98 -6.25 11.77 18.83
C ASP A 98 -7.54 11.77 18.01
N GLY A 99 -8.43 10.78 18.24
CA GLY A 99 -9.69 10.59 17.49
C GLY A 99 -9.52 10.14 16.02
N VAL A 100 -8.32 9.77 15.60
CA VAL A 100 -8.06 9.25 14.25
C VAL A 100 -8.60 7.82 14.12
N LYS A 101 -9.27 7.54 13.00
CA LYS A 101 -9.82 6.22 12.65
C LYS A 101 -8.95 5.46 11.64
N ALA A 102 -8.22 6.17 10.80
CA ALA A 102 -7.31 5.56 9.83
C ALA A 102 -6.05 6.40 9.63
N VAL A 103 -4.93 5.73 9.40
CA VAL A 103 -3.66 6.33 8.97
C VAL A 103 -3.34 5.84 7.57
N GLY A 104 -3.25 6.76 6.60
CA GLY A 104 -2.70 6.48 5.27
C GLY A 104 -1.20 6.73 5.28
N LEU A 105 -0.41 5.73 4.95
CA LEU A 105 1.04 5.73 5.13
C LEU A 105 1.75 5.16 3.92
N THR A 106 2.65 5.95 3.27
CA THR A 106 3.57 5.39 2.28
C THR A 106 4.76 4.73 2.98
N ALA A 107 5.11 3.52 2.57
CA ALA A 107 6.25 2.80 3.13
C ALA A 107 7.60 3.34 2.60
N MET A 108 7.60 3.85 1.37
CA MET A 108 8.74 4.49 0.72
C MET A 108 8.25 5.56 -0.23
N SER A 109 8.79 6.78 -0.09
CA SER A 109 8.45 7.90 -0.98
C SER A 109 8.90 7.62 -2.42
N ASN A 110 8.00 7.83 -3.37
CA ASN A 110 8.32 7.76 -4.81
C ASN A 110 9.06 8.99 -5.34
N VAL A 111 9.31 10.00 -4.51
CA VAL A 111 10.00 11.25 -4.87
C VAL A 111 11.37 11.34 -4.24
N THR A 112 11.45 11.16 -2.92
CA THR A 112 12.69 11.31 -2.15
C THR A 112 13.36 9.98 -1.82
N GLY A 113 12.68 8.87 -2.07
CA GLY A 113 13.10 7.53 -1.65
C GLY A 113 13.04 7.30 -0.14
N THR A 114 12.64 8.28 0.66
CA THR A 114 12.61 8.19 2.12
C THR A 114 11.87 6.94 2.58
N LEU A 115 12.52 6.11 3.38
CA LEU A 115 11.91 4.97 4.06
C LEU A 115 11.17 5.45 5.31
N THR A 116 9.94 5.01 5.46
CA THR A 116 9.07 5.36 6.59
C THR A 116 9.20 4.34 7.72
N PRO A 117 9.20 4.74 9.01
CA PRO A 117 9.19 3.81 10.14
C PRO A 117 7.81 3.19 10.35
N VAL A 118 7.38 2.33 9.40
CA VAL A 118 6.01 1.79 9.30
C VAL A 118 5.57 1.11 10.59
N ALA A 119 6.38 0.21 11.15
CA ALA A 119 6.00 -0.55 12.34
C ALA A 119 5.81 0.34 13.57
N GLU A 120 6.62 1.38 13.74
CA GLU A 120 6.51 2.35 14.83
C GLU A 120 5.21 3.15 14.72
N ILE A 121 4.92 3.70 13.54
CA ILE A 121 3.70 4.48 13.31
C ILE A 121 2.46 3.58 13.43
N THR A 122 2.54 2.34 12.93
CA THR A 122 1.46 1.37 13.05
C THR A 122 1.16 1.05 14.52
N ALA A 123 2.18 0.82 15.34
CA ALA A 123 1.99 0.56 16.76
C ALA A 123 1.31 1.75 17.47
N ALA A 124 1.72 2.98 17.15
CA ALA A 124 1.10 4.19 17.70
C ALA A 124 -0.35 4.37 17.23
N ALA A 125 -0.62 4.12 15.93
CA ALA A 125 -1.96 4.16 15.36
C ALA A 125 -2.91 3.15 16.02
N HIS A 126 -2.46 1.91 16.18
CA HIS A 126 -3.25 0.87 16.86
C HIS A 126 -3.51 1.20 18.34
N ALA A 127 -2.53 1.78 19.05
CA ALA A 127 -2.73 2.24 20.42
C ALA A 127 -3.80 3.35 20.54
N ALA A 128 -3.98 4.13 19.47
CA ALA A 128 -5.04 5.13 19.35
C ALA A 128 -6.37 4.57 18.76
N GLY A 129 -6.42 3.28 18.40
CA GLY A 129 -7.60 2.62 17.83
C GLY A 129 -7.80 2.85 16.32
N ALA A 130 -6.79 3.33 15.62
CA ALA A 130 -6.82 3.58 14.17
C ALA A 130 -6.30 2.38 13.37
N VAL A 131 -6.89 2.12 12.19
CA VAL A 131 -6.34 1.18 11.21
C VAL A 131 -5.27 1.84 10.36
N VAL A 132 -4.35 1.04 9.78
CA VAL A 132 -3.26 1.54 8.92
C VAL A 132 -3.40 1.01 7.51
N VAL A 133 -3.46 1.94 6.55
CA VAL A 133 -3.54 1.69 5.10
C VAL A 133 -2.17 2.04 4.49
N LEU A 134 -1.41 1.02 4.12
CA LEU A 134 -0.05 1.16 3.61
C LEU A 134 -0.03 1.24 2.08
N ASP A 135 0.48 2.34 1.53
CA ASP A 135 0.98 2.37 0.14
C ASP A 135 2.39 1.76 0.11
N ALA A 136 2.49 0.52 -0.35
CA ALA A 136 3.72 -0.24 -0.45
C ALA A 136 4.28 -0.31 -1.89
N CYS A 137 3.81 0.57 -2.78
CA CYS A 137 4.15 0.56 -4.21
C CYS A 137 5.63 0.60 -4.51
N GLN A 138 6.38 1.41 -3.75
CA GLN A 138 7.84 1.51 -3.89
C GLN A 138 8.59 0.62 -2.89
N TYR A 139 7.91 0.03 -1.92
CA TYR A 139 8.54 -0.78 -0.89
C TYR A 139 8.66 -2.25 -1.30
N VAL A 140 7.56 -2.86 -1.72
CA VAL A 140 7.49 -4.30 -2.09
C VAL A 140 8.45 -4.68 -3.22
N PRO A 141 8.69 -3.85 -4.26
CA PRO A 141 9.66 -4.15 -5.31
C PRO A 141 11.12 -4.16 -4.85
N HIS A 142 11.45 -3.45 -3.77
CA HIS A 142 12.82 -3.10 -3.39
C HIS A 142 13.28 -3.71 -2.06
N LEU A 143 12.35 -4.11 -1.19
CA LEU A 143 12.67 -4.64 0.14
C LEU A 143 11.89 -5.92 0.44
N ALA A 144 12.52 -6.82 1.19
CA ALA A 144 11.82 -7.95 1.78
C ALA A 144 10.64 -7.44 2.62
N THR A 145 9.45 -7.98 2.36
CA THR A 145 8.20 -7.49 2.95
C THR A 145 7.53 -8.59 3.76
N ASP A 146 7.20 -8.29 5.02
CA ASP A 146 6.31 -9.11 5.86
C ASP A 146 5.24 -8.19 6.46
N VAL A 147 4.02 -8.25 5.92
CA VAL A 147 2.89 -7.42 6.35
C VAL A 147 2.51 -7.64 7.82
N ARG A 148 2.81 -8.83 8.38
CA ARG A 148 2.57 -9.12 9.80
C ARG A 148 3.60 -8.43 10.68
N ALA A 149 4.87 -8.46 10.28
CA ALA A 149 5.94 -7.78 11.01
C ALA A 149 5.77 -6.25 10.96
N LEU A 150 5.27 -5.71 9.84
CA LEU A 150 4.89 -4.30 9.72
C LEU A 150 3.65 -3.95 10.55
N GLY A 151 2.82 -4.94 10.88
CA GLY A 151 1.63 -4.80 11.71
C GLY A 151 0.43 -4.16 11.03
N VAL A 152 0.55 -3.68 9.80
CA VAL A 152 -0.48 -2.92 9.06
C VAL A 152 -1.78 -3.71 8.85
N ASP A 153 -2.84 -3.01 8.50
CA ASP A 153 -4.18 -3.58 8.33
C ASP A 153 -4.54 -3.78 6.85
N PHE A 154 -4.04 -2.88 6.00
CA PHE A 154 -4.12 -2.96 4.54
C PHE A 154 -2.78 -2.60 3.92
N ALA A 155 -2.42 -3.24 2.80
CA ALA A 155 -1.25 -2.88 2.01
C ALA A 155 -1.57 -2.98 0.51
N ALA A 156 -1.17 -1.97 -0.25
CA ALA A 156 -1.43 -1.87 -1.69
C ALA A 156 -0.13 -1.74 -2.49
N PHE A 157 -0.02 -2.46 -3.60
CA PHE A 157 1.10 -2.32 -4.53
C PHE A 157 0.72 -2.69 -5.97
N SER A 158 1.56 -2.33 -6.93
CA SER A 158 1.31 -2.50 -8.37
C SER A 158 2.34 -3.42 -9.02
N GLY A 159 1.88 -4.35 -9.87
CA GLY A 159 2.72 -5.32 -10.56
C GLY A 159 3.78 -4.67 -11.46
N HIS A 160 3.43 -3.61 -12.20
CA HIS A 160 4.35 -2.94 -13.13
C HIS A 160 5.56 -2.27 -12.45
N LYS A 161 5.55 -2.07 -11.14
CA LYS A 161 6.69 -1.53 -10.39
C LYS A 161 7.63 -2.63 -9.87
N MET A 162 7.20 -3.89 -9.93
CA MET A 162 7.97 -5.04 -9.49
C MET A 162 8.23 -6.05 -10.63
N LEU A 163 8.59 -5.53 -11.81
CA LEU A 163 8.92 -6.29 -13.03
C LEU A 163 7.73 -7.08 -13.61
N GLY A 164 6.54 -6.92 -13.06
CA GLY A 164 5.32 -7.54 -13.54
C GLY A 164 4.64 -6.72 -14.64
N PRO A 165 3.54 -7.24 -15.22
CA PRO A 165 2.79 -6.52 -16.24
C PRO A 165 2.03 -5.31 -15.67
N THR A 166 1.63 -4.40 -16.56
CA THR A 166 0.61 -3.39 -16.29
C THR A 166 -0.76 -4.06 -16.11
N GLY A 167 -1.74 -3.35 -15.55
CA GLY A 167 -3.10 -3.88 -15.43
C GLY A 167 -3.32 -4.86 -14.28
N ILE A 168 -2.31 -5.07 -13.43
CA ILE A 168 -2.43 -5.87 -12.20
C ILE A 168 -1.88 -5.12 -10.99
N GLY A 169 -2.66 -5.10 -9.92
CA GLY A 169 -2.31 -4.64 -8.60
C GLY A 169 -2.80 -5.61 -7.54
N VAL A 170 -2.38 -5.37 -6.34
CA VAL A 170 -2.71 -6.17 -5.16
C VAL A 170 -3.17 -5.27 -4.05
N LEU A 171 -4.28 -5.64 -3.42
CA LEU A 171 -4.63 -5.24 -2.06
C LEU A 171 -4.46 -6.48 -1.18
N TRP A 172 -3.63 -6.37 -0.17
CA TRP A 172 -3.68 -7.23 0.99
C TRP A 172 -4.47 -6.53 2.09
N GLY A 173 -5.32 -7.25 2.79
CA GLY A 173 -6.02 -6.74 3.97
C GLY A 173 -6.25 -7.86 4.97
N ARG A 174 -6.33 -7.52 6.25
CA ARG A 174 -6.74 -8.48 7.29
C ARG A 174 -8.11 -9.03 6.95
N GLU A 175 -8.27 -10.35 7.02
CA GLU A 175 -9.49 -11.03 6.61
C GLU A 175 -10.73 -10.48 7.30
N GLU A 176 -10.65 -10.24 8.61
CA GLU A 176 -11.75 -9.70 9.41
C GLU A 176 -12.18 -8.29 8.97
N LEU A 177 -11.25 -7.46 8.51
CA LEU A 177 -11.56 -6.13 7.98
C LEU A 177 -12.16 -6.22 6.58
N LEU A 178 -11.56 -7.04 5.70
CA LEU A 178 -12.10 -7.28 4.36
C LEU A 178 -13.52 -7.88 4.41
N ASP A 179 -13.77 -8.81 5.34
CA ASP A 179 -15.09 -9.45 5.49
C ASP A 179 -16.15 -8.45 5.95
N ALA A 180 -15.80 -7.52 6.83
CA ALA A 180 -16.71 -6.48 7.32
C ALA A 180 -16.99 -5.38 6.29
N MET A 181 -16.16 -5.21 5.26
CA MET A 181 -16.34 -4.16 4.25
C MET A 181 -17.46 -4.50 3.27
N PRO A 182 -18.28 -3.51 2.85
CA PRO A 182 -19.18 -3.68 1.72
C PRO A 182 -18.40 -3.89 0.40
N PRO A 183 -19.02 -4.49 -0.64
CA PRO A 183 -18.44 -4.55 -1.97
C PRO A 183 -18.08 -3.16 -2.52
N PHE A 184 -17.04 -3.11 -3.37
CA PHE A 184 -16.57 -1.87 -4.00
C PHE A 184 -17.18 -1.70 -5.41
N LEU A 185 -16.92 -2.67 -6.29
CA LEU A 185 -17.50 -2.72 -7.63
C LEU A 185 -18.58 -3.78 -7.68
N GLY A 186 -19.67 -3.48 -8.38
CA GLY A 186 -20.77 -4.42 -8.61
C GLY A 186 -20.71 -5.01 -10.02
N GLY A 187 -21.01 -6.31 -10.14
CA GLY A 187 -21.05 -7.00 -11.43
C GLY A 187 -21.05 -8.51 -11.31
N GLY A 188 -20.80 -9.20 -12.40
CA GLY A 188 -20.63 -10.65 -12.40
C GLY A 188 -19.39 -11.08 -11.64
N GLY A 189 -19.38 -12.32 -11.13
CA GLY A 189 -18.26 -12.93 -10.42
C GLY A 189 -18.17 -12.60 -8.91
N MET A 190 -18.70 -11.44 -8.49
CA MET A 190 -18.62 -10.98 -7.10
C MET A 190 -19.89 -11.26 -6.28
N ILE A 191 -20.81 -12.03 -6.79
CA ILE A 191 -22.12 -12.31 -6.20
C ILE A 191 -22.33 -13.81 -5.99
N LEU A 192 -23.05 -14.17 -4.91
CA LEU A 192 -23.59 -15.51 -4.67
C LEU A 192 -25.00 -15.66 -5.22
N ASP A 193 -25.83 -14.62 -5.05
CA ASP A 193 -27.25 -14.64 -5.46
C ASP A 193 -27.68 -13.22 -5.85
N VAL A 194 -28.51 -13.13 -6.89
CA VAL A 194 -29.15 -11.88 -7.34
C VAL A 194 -30.64 -12.14 -7.51
N ARG A 195 -31.45 -11.24 -6.94
CA ARG A 195 -32.91 -11.21 -7.01
C ARG A 195 -33.40 -9.86 -7.50
N LEU A 196 -34.69 -9.74 -7.74
CA LEU A 196 -35.28 -8.46 -8.18
C LEU A 196 -35.22 -7.36 -7.13
N ASP A 197 -35.09 -7.72 -5.86
CA ASP A 197 -35.05 -6.84 -4.70
C ASP A 197 -33.66 -6.63 -4.08
N GLY A 198 -32.62 -7.33 -4.62
CA GLY A 198 -31.27 -7.17 -4.10
C GLY A 198 -30.29 -8.26 -4.55
N PHE A 199 -29.12 -8.27 -3.92
CA PHE A 199 -28.09 -9.27 -4.18
C PHE A 199 -27.37 -9.66 -2.88
N LYS A 200 -26.77 -10.85 -2.89
CA LYS A 200 -25.86 -11.31 -1.86
C LYS A 200 -24.43 -11.36 -2.45
N PRO A 201 -23.45 -10.64 -1.86
CA PRO A 201 -22.07 -10.70 -2.33
C PRO A 201 -21.47 -12.10 -2.11
N ALA A 202 -20.48 -12.42 -2.92
CA ALA A 202 -19.66 -13.61 -2.75
C ALA A 202 -18.76 -13.49 -1.52
N ASP A 203 -18.17 -14.62 -1.10
CA ASP A 203 -17.15 -14.66 -0.06
C ASP A 203 -15.84 -14.02 -0.55
N LEU A 204 -14.91 -13.76 0.37
CA LEU A 204 -13.57 -13.28 0.06
C LEU A 204 -12.79 -14.29 -0.79
N PRO A 205 -11.97 -13.82 -1.72
CA PRO A 205 -11.75 -12.43 -2.15
C PRO A 205 -12.69 -12.00 -3.26
N ALA A 206 -13.54 -12.90 -3.79
CA ALA A 206 -14.40 -12.69 -4.96
C ALA A 206 -15.33 -11.48 -4.78
N LYS A 207 -15.75 -11.17 -3.56
CA LYS A 207 -16.54 -9.97 -3.21
C LYS A 207 -15.96 -8.67 -3.78
N PHE A 208 -14.64 -8.58 -3.94
CA PHE A 208 -13.95 -7.40 -4.45
C PHE A 208 -13.40 -7.55 -5.88
N GLU A 209 -13.62 -8.70 -6.52
CA GLU A 209 -13.09 -9.01 -7.86
C GLU A 209 -14.23 -9.12 -8.88
N ALA A 210 -14.93 -7.99 -9.10
CA ALA A 210 -16.05 -7.93 -10.04
C ALA A 210 -15.60 -8.04 -11.51
N GLY A 211 -16.31 -8.81 -12.30
CA GLY A 211 -16.07 -9.01 -13.73
C GLY A 211 -15.06 -10.11 -14.03
N THR A 212 -14.67 -10.23 -15.30
CA THR A 212 -13.63 -11.19 -15.71
C THR A 212 -12.28 -10.74 -15.17
N PRO A 213 -11.59 -11.60 -14.37
CA PRO A 213 -10.33 -11.20 -13.75
C PRO A 213 -9.18 -11.11 -14.77
N PRO A 214 -8.11 -10.31 -14.48
CA PRO A 214 -6.93 -10.16 -15.32
C PRO A 214 -6.00 -11.39 -15.19
N ILE A 215 -6.40 -12.51 -15.78
CA ILE A 215 -5.74 -13.82 -15.58
C ILE A 215 -4.31 -13.82 -16.12
N ALA A 216 -4.09 -13.25 -17.32
CA ALA A 216 -2.76 -13.22 -17.95
C ALA A 216 -1.79 -12.36 -17.14
N GLU A 217 -2.25 -11.21 -16.68
CA GLU A 217 -1.47 -10.26 -15.86
C GLU A 217 -1.15 -10.86 -14.49
N THR A 218 -2.09 -11.61 -13.91
CA THR A 218 -1.88 -12.31 -12.63
C THR A 218 -0.80 -13.39 -12.76
N VAL A 219 -0.80 -14.15 -13.85
CA VAL A 219 0.24 -15.17 -14.14
C VAL A 219 1.59 -14.48 -14.41
N GLY A 220 1.58 -13.35 -15.12
CA GLY A 220 2.78 -12.54 -15.33
C GLY A 220 3.36 -11.98 -14.02
N LEU A 221 2.51 -11.55 -13.08
CA LEU A 221 2.95 -11.13 -11.74
C LEU A 221 3.59 -12.30 -10.96
N HIS A 222 3.03 -13.50 -11.06
CA HIS A 222 3.63 -14.70 -10.46
C HIS A 222 5.06 -14.91 -10.97
N ALA A 223 5.27 -14.87 -12.29
CA ALA A 223 6.60 -15.04 -12.88
C ALA A 223 7.58 -13.93 -12.44
N ALA A 224 7.12 -12.68 -12.31
CA ALA A 224 7.93 -11.59 -11.80
C ALA A 224 8.37 -11.82 -10.34
N ILE A 225 7.47 -12.32 -9.50
CA ILE A 225 7.79 -12.69 -8.11
C ILE A 225 8.81 -13.83 -8.05
N ASP A 226 8.67 -14.86 -8.90
CA ASP A 226 9.64 -15.95 -8.97
C ASP A 226 11.03 -15.45 -9.37
N TYR A 227 11.09 -14.48 -10.29
CA TYR A 227 12.35 -13.84 -10.68
C TYR A 227 12.97 -13.05 -9.51
N LEU A 228 12.20 -12.24 -8.80
CA LEU A 228 12.69 -11.48 -7.64
C LEU A 228 13.17 -12.39 -6.50
N ASP A 229 12.43 -13.47 -6.21
CA ASP A 229 12.85 -14.45 -5.21
C ASP A 229 14.13 -15.19 -5.61
N HIS A 230 14.31 -15.48 -6.91
CA HIS A 230 15.54 -16.08 -7.41
C HIS A 230 16.76 -15.18 -7.19
N LEU A 231 16.60 -13.87 -7.37
CA LEU A 231 17.64 -12.88 -7.04
C LEU A 231 17.86 -12.75 -5.53
N GLY A 232 16.77 -12.87 -4.75
CA GLY A 232 16.74 -12.63 -3.32
C GLY A 232 16.61 -11.14 -2.99
N MET A 233 15.56 -10.77 -2.27
CA MET A 233 15.26 -9.35 -1.95
C MET A 233 16.34 -8.66 -1.15
N ASP A 234 17.08 -9.38 -0.31
CA ASP A 234 18.25 -8.83 0.40
C ASP A 234 19.39 -8.48 -0.57
N ALA A 235 19.57 -9.25 -1.64
CA ALA A 235 20.58 -8.96 -2.66
C ALA A 235 20.15 -7.73 -3.49
N VAL A 236 18.88 -7.65 -3.86
CA VAL A 236 18.29 -6.46 -4.51
C VAL A 236 18.57 -5.22 -3.64
N ARG A 237 18.20 -5.28 -2.36
CA ARG A 237 18.39 -4.14 -1.45
C ARG A 237 19.87 -3.74 -1.30
N ARG A 238 20.78 -4.67 -1.14
CA ARG A 238 22.23 -4.35 -1.04
C ARG A 238 22.73 -3.65 -2.30
N HIS A 239 22.37 -4.17 -3.48
CA HIS A 239 22.77 -3.57 -4.75
C HIS A 239 22.25 -2.13 -4.89
N GLU A 240 20.99 -1.88 -4.54
CA GLU A 240 20.40 -0.54 -4.59
C GLU A 240 21.05 0.44 -3.61
N VAL A 241 21.39 0.00 -2.40
CA VAL A 241 22.13 0.84 -1.43
C VAL A 241 23.51 1.21 -1.98
N GLU A 242 24.23 0.26 -2.56
CA GLU A 242 25.55 0.50 -3.17
C GLU A 242 25.46 1.46 -4.37
N LEU A 243 24.47 1.24 -5.24
CA LEU A 243 24.24 2.08 -6.41
C LEU A 243 23.81 3.51 -6.00
N THR A 244 22.94 3.65 -5.01
CA THR A 244 22.52 4.93 -4.46
C THR A 244 23.70 5.68 -3.83
N ALA A 245 24.53 5.00 -3.04
CA ALA A 245 25.74 5.58 -2.46
C ALA A 245 26.72 6.07 -3.55
N TYR A 246 26.92 5.25 -4.60
CA TYR A 246 27.74 5.63 -5.74
C TYR A 246 27.18 6.86 -6.47
N ALA A 247 25.89 6.86 -6.77
CA ALA A 247 25.25 7.95 -7.48
C ALA A 247 25.31 9.27 -6.69
N MET A 248 24.93 9.25 -5.41
CA MET A 248 24.96 10.45 -4.54
C MET A 248 26.36 11.02 -4.42
N ARG A 249 27.40 10.20 -4.17
CA ARG A 249 28.78 10.61 -4.10
C ARG A 249 29.25 11.24 -5.41
N THR A 250 29.06 10.52 -6.54
CA THR A 250 29.53 10.96 -7.85
C THR A 250 28.87 12.26 -8.30
N LEU A 251 27.55 12.40 -8.07
CA LEU A 251 26.80 13.62 -8.40
C LEU A 251 27.30 14.81 -7.55
N THR A 252 27.51 14.60 -6.24
CA THR A 252 28.01 15.64 -5.34
C THR A 252 29.44 16.07 -5.72
N GLU A 253 30.33 15.11 -6.02
CA GLU A 253 31.72 15.41 -6.44
C GLU A 253 31.78 16.16 -7.78
N ARG A 254 30.91 15.84 -8.74
CA ARG A 254 30.93 16.42 -10.08
C ARG A 254 30.21 17.76 -10.18
N LEU A 255 29.10 17.93 -9.46
CA LEU A 255 28.21 19.07 -9.60
C LEU A 255 28.31 20.05 -8.40
N GLY A 256 28.76 19.58 -7.24
CA GLY A 256 28.96 20.41 -6.05
C GLY A 256 27.76 21.28 -5.70
N PRO A 257 27.97 22.59 -5.53
CA PRO A 257 26.90 23.51 -5.11
C PRO A 257 25.84 23.79 -6.19
N GLN A 258 25.99 23.24 -7.41
CA GLN A 258 24.97 23.31 -8.46
C GLN A 258 23.88 22.26 -8.29
N LEU A 259 24.04 21.29 -7.36
CA LEU A 259 23.11 20.22 -7.11
C LEU A 259 22.59 20.26 -5.67
N THR A 260 21.29 20.12 -5.52
CA THR A 260 20.64 19.81 -4.24
C THR A 260 20.01 18.43 -4.33
N ILE A 261 20.43 17.50 -3.47
CA ILE A 261 19.81 16.17 -3.34
C ILE A 261 18.80 16.25 -2.20
N HIS A 262 17.53 16.02 -2.51
CA HIS A 262 16.45 15.99 -1.51
C HIS A 262 16.29 14.58 -0.94
N GLY A 263 15.86 14.49 0.31
CA GLY A 263 15.68 13.24 1.04
C GLY A 263 16.87 12.88 1.94
N PRO A 264 16.81 11.72 2.63
CA PRO A 264 17.85 11.29 3.55
C PRO A 264 19.23 11.23 2.90
N ALA A 265 20.24 11.77 3.59
CA ALA A 265 21.61 11.74 3.10
C ALA A 265 22.24 10.34 3.13
N GLU A 266 21.78 9.49 4.05
CA GLU A 266 22.29 8.11 4.17
C GLU A 266 21.61 7.18 3.14
N PRO A 267 22.39 6.46 2.31
CA PRO A 267 21.83 5.52 1.33
C PRO A 267 20.95 4.42 1.96
N ALA A 268 21.24 4.01 3.19
CA ALA A 268 20.43 3.04 3.92
C ALA A 268 19.05 3.58 4.35
N GLY A 269 18.90 4.89 4.51
CA GLY A 269 17.64 5.56 4.90
C GLY A 269 16.70 5.83 3.73
N ARG A 270 17.08 5.45 2.51
CA ARG A 270 16.30 5.67 1.29
C ARG A 270 16.32 4.46 0.37
N GLY A 271 15.30 4.35 -0.48
CA GLY A 271 15.23 3.38 -1.56
C GLY A 271 16.01 3.81 -2.80
N GLY A 272 16.03 2.95 -3.80
CA GLY A 272 16.64 3.21 -5.11
C GLY A 272 15.80 4.12 -6.04
N VAL A 273 15.00 5.02 -5.48
CA VAL A 273 14.10 5.94 -6.19
C VAL A 273 14.75 7.30 -6.31
#